data_e041c259ce4e6148f22e83f4b89fd965
#
_entry.id   e041c259ce4e6148f22e83f4b89fd965
#
_cell.length_a   1.000
_cell.length_b   1.000
_cell.length_c   1.000
_cell.angle_alpha   90.00
_cell.angle_beta   90.00
_cell.angle_gamma   90.00
#
_symmetry.space_group_name_H-M   'P 1'
#
loop_
_entity.id
_entity.type
_entity.pdbx_description
1 polymer ?
#
loop_
_entity_poly.entity_id
_entity_poly.type
_entity_poly.pdbx_seq_one_letter_code
_entity_poly.pdbx_strand_id
1 'polypeptide(L)'
;MKICFASLRKKINYTDVLEYGMDVFYESFRYYKDNNKQHDFTYYNFAWGSKGAERDISVLKDADIVVFPAVQEFIYFADAMHPRDVEKSQAEIRKTYEYLNGKDIILLTQDRGVNEEMVMQYTFENQVKPKSFQTIDEMDFTMCLQGLKYHYIKNYFRFPVEKKTDFVYWGSDKSKTAGGVKSNDERLDIIKSISKNEEVSSSIIGRWPKSIRIERKWVPLKETLGYLDQSYSTLCFNWIDQTAVTGRYHEAMACNVYPFVWKDYDTNNILITEEWQRCFTKEELYDKIQYIRKSDYKMTVTKKDFLNRLPTQGEYYKEFETIFNKCLR
;
A
#
# COMPACT_ATOMS: atom_id res chain seq x y z
N MET A 1 -25.81 12.25 -8.06
CA MET A 1 -25.49 10.81 -8.15
C MET A 1 -25.36 10.25 -6.74
N LYS A 2 -25.77 9.02 -6.55
CA LYS A 2 -25.57 8.27 -5.31
C LYS A 2 -24.34 7.40 -5.44
N ILE A 3 -23.29 7.70 -4.67
CA ILE A 3 -21.99 7.02 -4.71
C ILE A 3 -21.86 6.20 -3.43
N CYS A 4 -21.70 4.89 -3.57
CA CYS A 4 -21.47 3.98 -2.44
C CYS A 4 -20.00 3.60 -2.39
N PHE A 5 -19.34 3.87 -1.26
CA PHE A 5 -17.99 3.40 -0.98
C PHE A 5 -18.06 2.08 -0.23
N ALA A 6 -17.69 0.99 -0.90
CA ALA A 6 -17.73 -0.34 -0.35
C ALA A 6 -16.37 -0.72 0.23
N SER A 7 -16.29 -0.95 1.53
CA SER A 7 -15.03 -1.20 2.23
C SER A 7 -15.16 -2.27 3.31
N LEU A 8 -14.04 -2.91 3.64
CA LEU A 8 -13.91 -3.82 4.79
C LEU A 8 -13.95 -3.12 6.14
N ARG A 9 -13.77 -1.81 6.20
CA ARG A 9 -13.59 -1.08 7.44
C ARG A 9 -14.89 -0.55 8.00
N LYS A 10 -15.06 -0.64 9.32
CA LYS A 10 -16.23 -0.11 10.04
C LYS A 10 -16.30 1.41 10.02
N LYS A 11 -15.16 2.08 10.06
CA LYS A 11 -15.01 3.54 10.01
C LYS A 11 -13.69 3.89 9.39
N ILE A 12 -13.68 4.95 8.61
CA ILE A 12 -12.45 5.57 8.15
C ILE A 12 -12.03 6.57 9.22
N ASN A 13 -11.08 6.20 10.07
CA ASN A 13 -10.50 7.09 11.07
C ASN A 13 -9.10 7.51 10.62
N TYR A 14 -8.66 8.71 10.96
CA TYR A 14 -7.30 9.21 10.65
C TYR A 14 -6.17 8.32 11.16
N THR A 15 -6.39 7.63 12.29
CA THR A 15 -5.43 6.69 12.86
C THR A 15 -5.23 5.45 12.00
N ASP A 16 -6.22 5.10 11.16
CA ASP A 16 -6.18 3.89 10.34
C ASP A 16 -5.30 4.09 9.10
N VAL A 17 -5.04 5.35 8.69
CA VAL A 17 -4.14 5.68 7.56
C VAL A 17 -2.72 5.15 7.76
N LEU A 18 -2.32 4.92 9.00
CA LEU A 18 -0.98 4.43 9.34
C LEU A 18 -0.86 2.91 9.34
N GLU A 19 -1.97 2.17 9.29
CA GLU A 19 -1.94 0.72 9.49
C GLU A 19 -1.83 -0.07 8.17
N TYR A 20 -2.32 0.49 7.05
CA TYR A 20 -2.42 -0.24 5.78
C TYR A 20 -2.03 0.60 4.56
N GLY A 21 -1.49 -0.05 3.52
CA GLY A 21 -1.07 0.60 2.29
C GLY A 21 -2.19 1.30 1.52
N MET A 22 -3.42 0.75 1.59
CA MET A 22 -4.60 1.28 0.89
C MET A 22 -5.23 2.51 1.55
N ASP A 23 -4.75 2.91 2.72
CA ASP A 23 -5.34 4.01 3.51
C ASP A 23 -5.32 5.35 2.77
N VAL A 24 -4.38 5.52 1.85
CA VAL A 24 -4.27 6.74 1.03
C VAL A 24 -5.48 6.93 0.11
N PHE A 25 -6.06 5.85 -0.41
CA PHE A 25 -7.29 5.93 -1.19
C PHE A 25 -8.49 6.25 -0.32
N TYR A 26 -8.57 5.69 0.88
CA TYR A 26 -9.63 6.03 1.85
C TYR A 26 -9.61 7.51 2.21
N GLU A 27 -8.43 8.05 2.51
CA GLU A 27 -8.27 9.46 2.84
C GLU A 27 -8.60 10.37 1.65
N SER A 28 -8.12 10.03 0.47
CA SER A 28 -8.41 10.80 -0.74
C SER A 28 -9.90 10.80 -1.07
N PHE A 29 -10.57 9.64 -0.95
CA PHE A 29 -12.01 9.55 -1.16
C PHE A 29 -12.80 10.31 -0.09
N ARG A 30 -12.36 10.26 1.17
CA ARG A 30 -13.00 11.03 2.25
C ARG A 30 -12.90 12.53 1.99
N TYR A 31 -11.72 13.00 1.59
CA TYR A 31 -11.55 14.40 1.20
C TYR A 31 -12.46 14.75 0.02
N TYR A 32 -12.53 13.90 -1.00
CA TYR A 32 -13.44 14.06 -2.13
C TYR A 32 -14.89 14.21 -1.68
N LYS A 33 -15.37 13.29 -0.84
CA LYS A 33 -16.73 13.34 -0.27
C LYS A 33 -17.00 14.64 0.48
N ASP A 34 -16.03 15.10 1.29
CA ASP A 34 -16.20 16.29 2.12
C ASP A 34 -16.28 17.58 1.29
N ASN A 35 -15.70 17.58 0.08
CA ASN A 35 -15.67 18.74 -0.82
C ASN A 35 -16.69 18.69 -1.97
N ASN A 36 -17.34 17.55 -2.23
CA ASN A 36 -18.27 17.36 -3.36
C ASN A 36 -19.69 17.07 -2.88
N LYS A 37 -20.32 18.05 -2.21
CA LYS A 37 -21.66 17.93 -1.60
C LYS A 37 -22.81 17.80 -2.60
N GLN A 38 -22.55 17.95 -3.91
CA GLN A 38 -23.53 17.71 -4.97
C GLN A 38 -23.82 16.23 -5.20
N HIS A 39 -23.04 15.32 -4.62
CA HIS A 39 -23.27 13.89 -4.62
C HIS A 39 -23.82 13.40 -3.28
N ASP A 40 -24.62 12.36 -3.33
CA ASP A 40 -25.08 11.65 -2.14
C ASP A 40 -24.14 10.45 -1.89
N PHE A 41 -23.48 10.46 -0.73
CA PHE A 41 -22.47 9.45 -0.40
C PHE A 41 -22.97 8.50 0.67
N THR A 42 -22.92 7.21 0.37
CA THR A 42 -23.20 6.12 1.29
C THR A 42 -21.97 5.25 1.51
N TYR A 43 -22.02 4.45 2.56
CA TYR A 43 -20.92 3.58 2.93
C TYR A 43 -21.44 2.17 3.16
N TYR A 44 -20.87 1.19 2.50
CA TYR A 44 -21.15 -0.22 2.70
C TYR A 44 -19.93 -0.93 3.30
N ASN A 45 -20.13 -1.48 4.50
CA ASN A 45 -19.13 -2.30 5.13
C ASN A 45 -19.36 -3.78 4.78
N PHE A 46 -18.53 -4.35 3.91
CA PHE A 46 -18.61 -5.76 3.53
C PHE A 46 -17.72 -6.69 4.38
N ALA A 47 -17.27 -6.25 5.57
CA ALA A 47 -16.57 -7.11 6.52
C ALA A 47 -17.45 -8.25 7.01
N TRP A 48 -17.48 -9.33 6.27
CA TRP A 48 -18.24 -10.55 6.56
C TRP A 48 -17.73 -11.18 7.87
N GLY A 49 -18.64 -11.49 8.79
CA GLY A 49 -18.31 -12.19 10.04
C GLY A 49 -17.74 -11.34 11.18
N SER A 50 -17.53 -10.04 11.03
CA SER A 50 -17.15 -9.21 12.17
C SER A 50 -18.32 -8.97 13.10
N LYS A 51 -18.22 -9.39 14.39
CA LYS A 51 -19.22 -9.09 15.42
C LYS A 51 -19.52 -7.59 15.45
N GLY A 52 -20.80 -7.22 15.27
CA GLY A 52 -21.27 -5.85 15.44
C GLY A 52 -21.09 -4.92 14.23
N ALA A 53 -20.84 -5.40 13.03
CA ALA A 53 -21.04 -4.61 11.83
C ALA A 53 -22.53 -4.64 11.47
N GLU A 54 -23.20 -3.52 11.62
CA GLU A 54 -24.48 -3.31 10.97
C GLU A 54 -24.23 -3.23 9.47
N ARG A 55 -24.74 -4.20 8.73
CA ARG A 55 -24.60 -4.28 7.29
C ARG A 55 -25.94 -3.91 6.68
N ASP A 56 -26.01 -2.71 6.20
CA ASP A 56 -27.16 -2.32 5.38
C ASP A 56 -26.80 -2.52 3.89
N ILE A 57 -27.09 -3.73 3.40
CA ILE A 57 -26.86 -4.07 1.99
C ILE A 57 -27.77 -3.26 1.06
N SER A 58 -28.85 -2.64 1.56
CA SER A 58 -29.75 -1.84 0.75
C SER A 58 -29.08 -0.61 0.15
N VAL A 59 -28.02 -0.10 0.78
CA VAL A 59 -27.24 1.04 0.25
C VAL A 59 -26.63 0.75 -1.12
N LEU A 60 -26.28 -0.52 -1.40
CA LEU A 60 -25.80 -0.93 -2.73
C LEU A 60 -26.91 -0.88 -3.77
N LYS A 61 -28.14 -1.26 -3.38
CA LYS A 61 -29.28 -1.24 -4.28
C LYS A 61 -29.55 0.16 -4.82
N ASP A 62 -29.45 1.16 -3.95
CA ASP A 62 -29.78 2.54 -4.27
C ASP A 62 -28.62 3.33 -4.89
N ALA A 63 -27.41 2.77 -4.89
CA ALA A 63 -26.24 3.41 -5.47
C ALA A 63 -26.31 3.45 -7.01
N ASP A 64 -25.88 4.54 -7.59
CA ASP A 64 -25.61 4.65 -9.03
C ASP A 64 -24.21 4.07 -9.33
N ILE A 65 -23.25 4.41 -8.48
CA ILE A 65 -21.84 4.05 -8.60
C ILE A 65 -21.39 3.36 -7.32
N VAL A 66 -20.62 2.27 -7.47
CA VAL A 66 -19.99 1.58 -6.33
C VAL A 66 -18.46 1.66 -6.48
N VAL A 67 -17.80 2.20 -5.45
CA VAL A 67 -16.34 2.38 -5.40
C VAL A 67 -15.75 1.35 -4.45
N PHE A 68 -14.82 0.55 -4.94
CA PHE A 68 -14.06 -0.43 -4.16
C PHE A 68 -12.62 0.06 -3.96
N PRO A 69 -12.13 0.21 -2.72
CA PRO A 69 -10.77 0.69 -2.45
C PRO A 69 -9.67 -0.35 -2.63
N ALA A 70 -10.00 -1.59 -2.87
CA ALA A 70 -9.08 -2.66 -3.26
C ALA A 70 -9.84 -3.95 -3.54
N VAL A 71 -9.54 -4.57 -4.67
CA VAL A 71 -10.08 -5.89 -4.99
C VAL A 71 -9.46 -6.97 -4.13
N GLN A 72 -8.19 -6.87 -3.83
CA GLN A 72 -7.49 -7.88 -3.01
C GLN A 72 -8.17 -8.09 -1.65
N GLU A 73 -8.66 -7.03 -1.04
CA GLU A 73 -9.41 -7.16 0.20
C GLU A 73 -10.71 -7.95 0.00
N PHE A 74 -11.32 -7.86 -1.16
CA PHE A 74 -12.56 -8.56 -1.48
C PHE A 74 -12.32 -10.06 -1.78
N ILE A 75 -11.28 -10.38 -2.54
CA ILE A 75 -10.87 -11.77 -2.86
C ILE A 75 -10.50 -12.54 -1.59
N TYR A 76 -9.72 -11.93 -0.70
CA TYR A 76 -9.32 -12.56 0.56
C TYR A 76 -10.50 -12.80 1.51
N PHE A 77 -11.58 -12.09 1.34
CA PHE A 77 -12.76 -12.22 2.18
C PHE A 77 -13.70 -13.33 1.74
N ALA A 78 -13.83 -13.57 0.46
CA ALA A 78 -14.55 -14.74 -0.05
C ALA A 78 -13.93 -16.04 0.46
N ASP A 79 -12.57 -16.08 0.54
CA ASP A 79 -11.84 -17.25 1.05
C ASP A 79 -11.75 -17.33 2.58
N ALA A 80 -11.89 -16.21 3.30
CA ALA A 80 -11.72 -16.14 4.75
C ALA A 80 -13.05 -16.19 5.53
N MET A 81 -14.12 -16.64 4.91
CA MET A 81 -15.41 -16.74 5.58
C MET A 81 -15.36 -17.63 6.81
N HIS A 82 -15.75 -17.07 7.94
CA HIS A 82 -15.78 -17.78 9.21
C HIS A 82 -16.80 -18.93 9.12
N PRO A 83 -16.40 -20.19 9.41
CA PRO A 83 -17.26 -21.37 9.28
C PRO A 83 -18.56 -21.33 10.12
N ARG A 84 -18.72 -20.35 10.99
CA ARG A 84 -19.88 -20.25 11.88
C ARG A 84 -21.18 -19.74 11.25
N ASP A 85 -21.11 -19.15 10.03
CA ASP A 85 -22.29 -18.56 9.39
C ASP A 85 -22.20 -18.60 7.85
N VAL A 86 -21.72 -19.72 7.32
CA VAL A 86 -21.44 -19.89 5.89
C VAL A 86 -22.69 -19.63 5.03
N GLU A 87 -23.84 -20.19 5.41
CA GLU A 87 -25.08 -20.05 4.61
C GLU A 87 -25.56 -18.59 4.58
N LYS A 88 -25.58 -17.92 5.73
CA LYS A 88 -25.96 -16.50 5.82
C LYS A 88 -25.02 -15.62 5.01
N SER A 89 -23.71 -15.86 5.16
CA SER A 89 -22.69 -15.11 4.41
C SER A 89 -22.81 -15.34 2.91
N GLN A 90 -23.05 -16.56 2.46
CA GLN A 90 -23.26 -16.86 1.04
C GLN A 90 -24.52 -16.21 0.47
N ALA A 91 -25.60 -16.16 1.27
CA ALA A 91 -26.83 -15.48 0.87
C ALA A 91 -26.61 -13.96 0.71
N GLU A 92 -25.88 -13.34 1.64
CA GLU A 92 -25.51 -11.94 1.55
C GLU A 92 -24.57 -11.63 0.37
N ILE A 93 -23.61 -12.51 0.07
CA ILE A 93 -22.74 -12.39 -1.10
C ILE A 93 -23.54 -12.44 -2.39
N ARG A 94 -24.41 -13.43 -2.55
CA ARG A 94 -25.27 -13.53 -3.73
C ARG A 94 -26.12 -12.29 -3.92
N LYS A 95 -26.69 -11.77 -2.84
CA LYS A 95 -27.47 -10.53 -2.86
C LYS A 95 -26.63 -9.30 -3.16
N THR A 96 -25.37 -9.27 -2.70
CA THR A 96 -24.41 -8.23 -3.06
C THR A 96 -24.14 -8.26 -4.56
N TYR A 97 -23.89 -9.44 -5.14
CA TYR A 97 -23.68 -9.59 -6.59
C TYR A 97 -24.92 -9.15 -7.38
N GLU A 98 -26.12 -9.54 -6.93
CA GLU A 98 -27.36 -9.09 -7.53
C GLU A 98 -27.48 -7.56 -7.57
N TYR A 99 -27.15 -6.89 -6.46
CA TYR A 99 -27.23 -5.42 -6.38
C TYR A 99 -26.13 -4.70 -7.16
N LEU A 100 -25.00 -5.34 -7.42
CA LEU A 100 -23.92 -4.78 -8.25
C LEU A 100 -24.22 -4.87 -9.76
N ASN A 101 -25.16 -5.73 -10.18
CA ASN A 101 -25.53 -5.84 -11.58
C ASN A 101 -26.12 -4.50 -12.09
N GLY A 102 -25.62 -4.08 -13.26
CA GLY A 102 -26.06 -2.86 -13.91
C GLY A 102 -25.56 -1.57 -13.24
N LYS A 103 -24.66 -1.64 -12.26
CA LYS A 103 -24.04 -0.47 -11.63
C LYS A 103 -22.76 -0.07 -12.35
N ASP A 104 -22.40 1.20 -12.22
CA ASP A 104 -21.06 1.65 -12.56
C ASP A 104 -20.12 1.28 -11.40
N ILE A 105 -19.03 0.60 -11.70
CA ILE A 105 -18.04 0.15 -10.71
C ILE A 105 -16.72 0.89 -10.93
N ILE A 106 -16.19 1.48 -9.87
CA ILE A 106 -14.86 2.08 -9.84
C ILE A 106 -14.00 1.30 -8.84
N LEU A 107 -12.86 0.81 -9.32
CA LEU A 107 -11.87 0.14 -8.50
C LEU A 107 -10.68 1.07 -8.26
N LEU A 108 -10.35 1.30 -6.99
CA LEU A 108 -9.11 1.94 -6.59
C LEU A 108 -8.07 0.86 -6.33
N THR A 109 -6.96 0.84 -7.06
CA THR A 109 -5.98 -0.26 -6.99
C THR A 109 -4.55 0.25 -6.88
N GLN A 110 -3.72 -0.53 -6.18
CA GLN A 110 -2.27 -0.36 -6.13
C GLN A 110 -1.55 -1.41 -6.99
N ASP A 111 -2.29 -2.34 -7.57
CA ASP A 111 -1.74 -3.46 -8.32
C ASP A 111 -1.96 -3.25 -9.81
N ARG A 112 -0.88 -2.99 -10.53
CA ARG A 112 -0.89 -2.93 -12.00
C ARG A 112 -1.39 -4.25 -12.58
N GLY A 113 -2.17 -4.14 -13.64
CA GLY A 113 -2.67 -5.28 -14.39
C GLY A 113 -3.95 -5.88 -13.85
N VAL A 114 -4.53 -5.31 -12.79
CA VAL A 114 -5.90 -5.64 -12.38
C VAL A 114 -6.85 -5.03 -13.39
N ASN A 115 -7.58 -5.88 -14.10
CA ASN A 115 -8.57 -5.48 -15.11
C ASN A 115 -9.96 -6.05 -14.78
N GLU A 116 -10.95 -5.61 -15.55
CA GLU A 116 -12.34 -6.03 -15.37
C GLU A 116 -12.51 -7.56 -15.40
N GLU A 117 -11.88 -8.23 -16.37
CA GLU A 117 -12.00 -9.69 -16.54
C GLU A 117 -11.52 -10.43 -15.29
N MET A 118 -10.35 -10.05 -14.77
CA MET A 118 -9.80 -10.62 -13.52
C MET A 118 -10.73 -10.37 -12.33
N VAL A 119 -11.26 -9.16 -12.19
CA VAL A 119 -12.17 -8.82 -11.10
C VAL A 119 -13.46 -9.59 -11.19
N MET A 120 -14.07 -9.67 -12.38
CA MET A 120 -15.30 -10.42 -12.58
C MET A 120 -15.09 -11.92 -12.32
N GLN A 121 -13.99 -12.50 -12.80
CA GLN A 121 -13.69 -13.92 -12.64
C GLN A 121 -13.35 -14.28 -11.18
N TYR A 122 -12.37 -13.59 -10.57
CA TYR A 122 -11.80 -14.02 -9.30
C TYR A 122 -12.47 -13.38 -8.07
N THR A 123 -13.13 -12.23 -8.24
CA THR A 123 -13.80 -11.56 -7.13
C THR A 123 -15.30 -11.85 -7.13
N PHE A 124 -15.91 -11.80 -8.29
CA PHE A 124 -17.35 -11.91 -8.44
C PHE A 124 -17.82 -13.20 -9.08
N GLU A 125 -16.91 -14.16 -9.31
CA GLU A 125 -17.22 -15.50 -9.86
C GLU A 125 -18.07 -15.44 -11.16
N ASN A 126 -17.86 -14.41 -11.98
CA ASN A 126 -18.64 -14.09 -13.19
C ASN A 126 -20.15 -13.86 -12.93
N GLN A 127 -20.56 -13.60 -11.68
CA GLN A 127 -21.96 -13.38 -11.32
C GLN A 127 -22.37 -11.89 -11.37
N VAL A 128 -21.42 -10.98 -11.53
CA VAL A 128 -21.68 -9.54 -11.64
C VAL A 128 -21.47 -9.09 -13.08
N LYS A 129 -22.44 -8.36 -13.60
CA LYS A 129 -22.40 -7.69 -14.90
C LYS A 129 -22.55 -6.19 -14.69
N PRO A 130 -21.47 -5.45 -14.51
CA PRO A 130 -21.55 -4.00 -14.31
C PRO A 130 -22.03 -3.32 -15.59
N LYS A 131 -22.60 -2.12 -15.46
CA LYS A 131 -22.90 -1.24 -16.59
C LYS A 131 -21.62 -0.65 -17.16
N SER A 132 -20.69 -0.26 -16.29
CA SER A 132 -19.31 0.12 -16.64
C SER A 132 -18.35 -0.32 -15.54
N PHE A 133 -17.10 -0.53 -15.93
CA PHE A 133 -16.02 -0.84 -14.98
C PHE A 133 -14.80 0.04 -15.29
N GLN A 134 -14.30 0.73 -14.29
CA GLN A 134 -13.13 1.60 -14.41
C GLN A 134 -12.18 1.35 -13.26
N THR A 135 -10.88 1.52 -13.51
CA THR A 135 -9.83 1.46 -12.50
C THR A 135 -9.18 2.82 -12.32
N ILE A 136 -8.83 3.13 -11.07
CA ILE A 136 -7.89 4.20 -10.73
C ILE A 136 -6.70 3.52 -10.07
N ASP A 137 -5.59 3.45 -10.79
CA ASP A 137 -4.34 2.88 -10.30
C ASP A 137 -3.53 3.99 -9.59
N GLU A 138 -2.74 3.62 -8.57
CA GLU A 138 -1.84 4.59 -7.94
C GLU A 138 -0.82 5.18 -8.94
N MET A 139 -0.60 4.52 -10.06
CA MET A 139 0.26 4.97 -11.14
C MET A 139 -0.38 6.01 -12.07
N ASP A 140 -1.69 6.24 -11.95
CA ASP A 140 -2.39 7.32 -12.66
C ASP A 140 -2.03 8.71 -12.09
N PHE A 141 -1.37 8.71 -10.93
CA PHE A 141 -0.94 9.93 -10.25
C PHE A 141 0.47 10.33 -10.69
N THR A 142 0.70 11.62 -10.77
CA THR A 142 2.02 12.20 -11.09
C THR A 142 3.11 11.73 -10.13
N MET A 143 2.75 11.66 -8.84
CA MET A 143 3.58 11.02 -7.81
C MET A 143 2.80 9.86 -7.20
N CYS A 144 3.51 8.80 -6.81
CA CYS A 144 2.90 7.69 -6.11
C CYS A 144 2.04 8.19 -4.94
N LEU A 145 0.73 7.89 -4.97
CA LEU A 145 -0.25 8.32 -3.96
C LEU A 145 0.15 7.90 -2.53
N GLN A 146 0.97 6.85 -2.39
CA GLN A 146 1.58 6.45 -1.12
C GLN A 146 2.41 7.55 -0.45
N GLY A 147 2.88 8.54 -1.21
CA GLY A 147 3.53 9.73 -0.66
C GLY A 147 2.63 10.51 0.30
N LEU A 148 1.32 10.40 0.17
CA LEU A 148 0.37 10.99 1.11
C LEU A 148 0.60 10.49 2.55
N LYS A 149 1.03 9.25 2.75
CA LYS A 149 1.41 8.72 4.06
C LYS A 149 2.49 9.54 4.74
N TYR A 150 3.43 10.07 3.97
CA TYR A 150 4.49 10.91 4.55
C TYR A 150 3.92 12.06 5.35
N HIS A 151 2.84 12.70 4.88
CA HIS A 151 2.23 13.85 5.56
C HIS A 151 1.65 13.47 6.93
N TYR A 152 1.26 12.21 7.12
CA TYR A 152 0.75 11.70 8.40
C TYR A 152 1.87 11.23 9.33
N ILE A 153 2.94 10.63 8.80
CA ILE A 153 3.98 10.02 9.62
C ILE A 153 5.20 10.90 9.87
N LYS A 154 5.42 11.95 9.07
CA LYS A 154 6.61 12.83 9.15
C LYS A 154 6.89 13.43 10.53
N ASN A 155 5.86 13.58 11.37
CA ASN A 155 5.95 14.13 12.71
C ASN A 155 5.84 13.05 13.81
N TYR A 156 5.76 11.79 13.44
CA TYR A 156 5.53 10.70 14.39
C TYR A 156 6.75 10.51 15.31
N PHE A 157 7.95 10.65 14.74
CA PHE A 157 9.21 10.58 15.45
C PHE A 157 9.91 11.94 15.37
N ARG A 158 9.76 12.74 16.43
CA ARG A 158 10.32 14.11 16.47
C ARG A 158 11.71 14.17 17.08
N PHE A 159 12.11 13.12 17.79
CA PHE A 159 13.37 13.09 18.52
C PHE A 159 14.35 12.13 17.86
N PRO A 160 15.63 12.49 17.78
CA PRO A 160 16.66 11.55 17.36
C PRO A 160 16.65 10.32 18.26
N VAL A 161 16.55 9.14 17.65
CA VAL A 161 16.66 7.86 18.33
C VAL A 161 18.05 7.30 18.07
N GLU A 162 18.65 6.70 19.08
CA GLU A 162 19.92 6.00 18.92
C GLU A 162 19.78 4.87 17.89
N LYS A 163 20.64 4.90 16.88
CA LYS A 163 20.68 3.86 15.85
C LYS A 163 21.30 2.58 16.43
N LYS A 164 20.60 1.43 16.30
CA LYS A 164 20.99 0.14 16.87
C LYS A 164 21.35 -0.90 15.84
N THR A 165 20.79 -0.78 14.62
CA THR A 165 21.00 -1.75 13.55
C THR A 165 21.47 -1.06 12.29
N ASP A 166 22.30 -1.74 11.51
CA ASP A 166 22.85 -1.22 10.26
C ASP A 166 21.78 -1.18 9.18
N PHE A 167 20.89 -2.17 9.20
CA PHE A 167 19.91 -2.38 8.15
C PHE A 167 18.58 -2.88 8.70
N VAL A 168 17.48 -2.36 8.15
CA VAL A 168 16.13 -2.85 8.42
C VAL A 168 15.41 -3.18 7.12
N TYR A 169 14.65 -4.26 7.12
CA TYR A 169 13.76 -4.58 6.02
C TYR A 169 12.41 -5.08 6.53
N TRP A 170 11.32 -4.55 5.99
CA TRP A 170 9.97 -5.00 6.33
C TRP A 170 9.19 -5.38 5.09
N GLY A 171 8.46 -6.46 5.16
CA GLY A 171 7.70 -7.01 4.06
C GLY A 171 7.50 -8.52 4.22
N SER A 172 7.04 -9.16 3.15
CA SER A 172 6.80 -10.60 3.15
C SER A 172 7.31 -11.24 1.87
N ASP A 173 7.67 -12.51 1.97
CA ASP A 173 7.88 -13.33 0.79
C ASP A 173 6.55 -13.49 0.05
N LYS A 174 6.54 -13.13 -1.22
CA LYS A 174 5.37 -13.18 -2.10
C LYS A 174 5.49 -14.25 -3.19
N SER A 175 6.48 -15.13 -3.10
CA SER A 175 6.71 -16.21 -4.07
C SER A 175 5.53 -17.18 -4.24
N LYS A 176 4.64 -17.22 -3.23
CA LYS A 176 3.46 -18.09 -3.22
C LYS A 176 2.16 -17.39 -3.62
N THR A 177 2.19 -16.09 -3.91
CA THR A 177 1.01 -15.39 -4.44
C THR A 177 0.88 -15.64 -5.92
N ALA A 178 -0.34 -15.81 -6.41
CA ALA A 178 -0.64 -16.00 -7.82
C ALA A 178 0.01 -14.86 -8.64
N GLY A 179 0.82 -15.21 -9.64
CA GLY A 179 1.58 -14.24 -10.41
C GLY A 179 3.03 -14.05 -9.95
N GLY A 180 3.64 -15.10 -9.35
CA GLY A 180 5.02 -15.11 -8.85
C GLY A 180 6.00 -14.35 -9.74
N VAL A 181 6.48 -13.23 -9.24
CA VAL A 181 7.22 -12.24 -10.00
C VAL A 181 8.68 -12.58 -9.96
N LYS A 182 9.37 -12.55 -11.10
CA LYS A 182 10.83 -12.77 -11.19
C LYS A 182 11.63 -11.87 -10.24
N SER A 183 11.18 -10.65 -10.01
CA SER A 183 11.81 -9.72 -9.05
C SER A 183 11.76 -10.19 -7.59
N ASN A 184 10.89 -11.14 -7.25
CA ASN A 184 10.79 -11.66 -5.89
C ASN A 184 11.96 -12.59 -5.52
N ASP A 185 12.50 -13.35 -6.48
CA ASP A 185 13.61 -14.27 -6.24
C ASP A 185 14.90 -13.50 -5.94
N GLU A 186 15.17 -12.44 -6.69
CA GLU A 186 16.31 -11.55 -6.45
C GLU A 186 16.20 -10.86 -5.09
N ARG A 187 15.03 -10.33 -4.77
CA ARG A 187 14.75 -9.72 -3.46
C ARG A 187 14.93 -10.72 -2.32
N LEU A 188 14.40 -11.93 -2.48
CA LEU A 188 14.52 -13.00 -1.49
C LEU A 188 15.98 -13.37 -1.26
N ASP A 189 16.77 -13.49 -2.32
CA ASP A 189 18.19 -13.82 -2.25
C ASP A 189 19.00 -12.72 -1.54
N ILE A 190 18.72 -11.45 -1.83
CA ILE A 190 19.36 -10.31 -1.17
C ILE A 190 19.03 -10.29 0.32
N ILE A 191 17.76 -10.38 0.70
CA ILE A 191 17.36 -10.35 2.11
C ILE A 191 17.89 -11.55 2.88
N LYS A 192 17.91 -12.73 2.25
CA LYS A 192 18.53 -13.93 2.83
C LYS A 192 20.03 -13.74 3.04
N SER A 193 20.71 -13.15 2.09
CA SER A 193 22.14 -12.87 2.17
C SER A 193 22.46 -11.89 3.31
N ILE A 194 21.70 -10.78 3.42
CA ILE A 194 21.85 -9.80 4.50
C ILE A 194 21.59 -10.46 5.86
N SER A 195 20.52 -11.25 5.98
CA SER A 195 20.15 -11.90 7.25
C SER A 195 21.19 -12.89 7.80
N LYS A 196 22.11 -13.34 6.95
CA LYS A 196 23.19 -14.27 7.28
C LYS A 196 24.56 -13.61 7.41
N ASN A 197 24.65 -12.35 7.03
CA ASN A 197 25.92 -11.62 7.10
C ASN A 197 26.15 -11.17 8.56
N GLU A 198 27.19 -11.74 9.20
CA GLU A 198 27.53 -11.43 10.58
C GLU A 198 28.14 -10.03 10.76
N GLU A 199 28.61 -9.41 9.69
CA GLU A 199 29.17 -8.06 9.68
C GLU A 199 28.10 -6.97 9.62
N VAL A 200 26.86 -7.35 9.27
CA VAL A 200 25.71 -6.43 9.16
C VAL A 200 24.67 -6.77 10.21
N SER A 201 24.53 -5.89 11.17
CA SER A 201 23.45 -5.97 12.15
C SER A 201 22.12 -5.65 11.44
N SER A 202 21.21 -6.62 11.32
CA SER A 202 19.98 -6.47 10.56
C SER A 202 18.72 -6.83 11.32
N SER A 203 17.65 -6.04 11.14
CA SER A 203 16.29 -6.34 11.60
C SER A 203 15.40 -6.65 10.39
N ILE A 204 15.01 -7.92 10.25
CA ILE A 204 14.10 -8.36 9.18
C ILE A 204 12.73 -8.64 9.77
N ILE A 205 11.71 -7.95 9.27
CA ILE A 205 10.33 -8.02 9.77
C ILE A 205 9.43 -8.55 8.65
N GLY A 206 8.53 -9.47 9.00
CA GLY A 206 7.53 -9.99 8.07
C GLY A 206 7.48 -11.51 7.98
N ARG A 207 6.75 -12.01 6.97
CA ARG A 207 6.60 -13.44 6.72
C ARG A 207 7.61 -13.91 5.69
N TRP A 208 8.68 -14.55 6.16
CA TRP A 208 9.78 -15.02 5.34
C TRP A 208 9.99 -16.53 5.49
N PRO A 209 10.65 -17.19 4.53
CA PRO A 209 11.09 -18.57 4.68
C PRO A 209 11.95 -18.78 5.92
N LYS A 210 11.95 -19.99 6.47
CA LYS A 210 12.75 -20.35 7.65
C LYS A 210 14.27 -20.14 7.47
N SER A 211 14.73 -20.02 6.22
CA SER A 211 16.14 -19.75 5.89
C SER A 211 16.57 -18.30 6.16
N ILE A 212 15.65 -17.42 6.47
CA ILE A 212 15.89 -16.02 6.81
C ILE A 212 15.66 -15.85 8.31
N ARG A 213 16.64 -15.27 9.00
CA ARG A 213 16.50 -14.87 10.39
C ARG A 213 15.57 -13.64 10.45
N ILE A 214 14.45 -13.75 11.13
CA ILE A 214 13.48 -12.68 11.27
C ILE A 214 13.41 -12.20 12.72
N GLU A 215 13.26 -10.90 12.88
CA GLU A 215 13.00 -10.27 14.19
C GLU A 215 11.57 -10.59 14.65
N ARG A 216 10.58 -10.30 13.79
CA ARG A 216 9.16 -10.59 14.04
C ARG A 216 8.42 -10.95 12.74
N LYS A 217 7.45 -11.86 12.86
CA LYS A 217 6.64 -12.30 11.71
C LYS A 217 5.68 -11.23 11.21
N TRP A 218 5.13 -10.45 12.11
CA TRP A 218 4.22 -9.37 11.80
C TRP A 218 4.23 -8.37 12.96
N VAL A 219 4.20 -7.09 12.61
CA VAL A 219 4.06 -5.98 13.55
C VAL A 219 3.17 -4.91 12.91
N PRO A 220 2.37 -4.18 13.70
CA PRO A 220 1.67 -2.99 13.22
C PRO A 220 2.63 -1.98 12.61
N LEU A 221 2.15 -1.16 11.66
CA LEU A 221 3.00 -0.16 11.00
C LEU A 221 3.69 0.75 12.02
N LYS A 222 3.00 1.15 13.07
CA LYS A 222 3.58 1.97 14.15
C LYS A 222 4.82 1.35 14.78
N GLU A 223 4.80 0.05 15.07
CA GLU A 223 5.96 -0.65 15.59
C GLU A 223 7.05 -0.80 14.52
N THR A 224 6.66 -1.03 13.26
CA THR A 224 7.59 -1.07 12.12
C THR A 224 8.35 0.24 12.02
N LEU A 225 7.67 1.38 12.14
CA LEU A 225 8.30 2.71 12.13
C LEU A 225 9.33 2.85 13.27
N GLY A 226 9.09 2.24 14.43
CA GLY A 226 10.04 2.20 15.54
C GLY A 226 11.33 1.43 15.20
N TYR A 227 11.21 0.30 14.49
CA TYR A 227 12.39 -0.43 13.99
C TYR A 227 13.14 0.36 12.92
N LEU A 228 12.41 1.05 12.04
CA LEU A 228 13.03 1.92 11.05
C LEU A 228 13.85 3.01 11.72
N ASP A 229 13.25 3.73 12.65
CA ASP A 229 13.89 4.87 13.32
C ASP A 229 15.20 4.47 14.06
N GLN A 230 15.28 3.21 14.52
CA GLN A 230 16.48 2.65 15.15
C GLN A 230 17.52 2.10 14.17
N SER A 231 17.31 2.21 12.86
CA SER A 231 18.18 1.64 11.84
C SER A 231 18.85 2.71 10.99
N TYR A 232 20.08 2.44 10.52
CA TYR A 232 20.81 3.36 9.63
C TYR A 232 20.27 3.35 8.21
N SER A 233 19.94 2.17 7.68
CA SER A 233 19.59 2.02 6.27
C SER A 233 18.48 0.98 6.02
N THR A 234 17.91 1.05 4.83
CA THR A 234 16.99 0.06 4.28
C THR A 234 17.17 -0.08 2.78
N LEU A 235 16.45 -1.02 2.16
CA LEU A 235 16.44 -1.19 0.72
C LEU A 235 15.01 -1.19 0.18
N CYS A 236 14.75 -0.40 -0.84
CA CYS A 236 13.49 -0.34 -1.54
C CYS A 236 13.57 -1.11 -2.86
N PHE A 237 12.59 -1.98 -3.09
CA PHE A 237 12.41 -2.71 -4.33
C PHE A 237 11.11 -2.26 -5.00
N ASN A 238 11.09 -2.31 -6.31
CA ASN A 238 9.86 -2.24 -7.06
C ASN A 238 9.06 -3.54 -6.92
N TRP A 239 7.78 -3.36 -7.01
CA TRP A 239 6.82 -4.42 -7.21
C TRP A 239 6.51 -4.49 -8.71
N ILE A 240 6.80 -5.59 -9.36
CA ILE A 240 6.48 -5.87 -10.78
C ILE A 240 6.67 -4.67 -11.72
N ASP A 241 7.81 -4.58 -12.40
CA ASP A 241 8.10 -3.61 -13.49
C ASP A 241 7.66 -2.14 -13.22
N GLN A 242 7.49 -1.79 -11.96
CA GLN A 242 7.11 -0.44 -11.57
C GLN A 242 8.34 0.44 -11.45
N THR A 243 8.37 1.50 -12.22
CA THR A 243 9.42 2.53 -12.14
C THR A 243 9.15 3.54 -11.03
N ALA A 244 8.03 3.41 -10.33
CA ALA A 244 7.53 4.38 -9.37
C ALA A 244 8.15 4.24 -7.97
N VAL A 245 8.09 5.33 -7.23
CA VAL A 245 8.45 5.38 -5.81
C VAL A 245 7.33 4.78 -4.96
N THR A 246 7.66 3.81 -4.13
CA THR A 246 6.69 3.12 -3.28
C THR A 246 6.55 3.78 -1.90
N GLY A 247 5.45 3.48 -1.20
CA GLY A 247 5.22 3.94 0.18
C GLY A 247 6.36 3.64 1.14
N ARG A 248 7.12 2.58 0.88
CA ARG A 248 8.28 2.19 1.68
C ARG A 248 9.40 3.23 1.67
N TYR A 249 9.64 3.86 0.52
CA TYR A 249 10.60 4.96 0.43
C TYR A 249 10.18 6.14 1.31
N HIS A 250 8.89 6.49 1.26
CA HIS A 250 8.33 7.57 2.08
C HIS A 250 8.40 7.26 3.59
N GLU A 251 8.13 6.01 3.96
CA GLU A 251 8.25 5.54 5.34
C GLU A 251 9.70 5.65 5.85
N ALA A 252 10.67 5.22 5.06
CA ALA A 252 12.08 5.34 5.38
C ALA A 252 12.51 6.80 5.57
N MET A 253 12.13 7.67 4.63
CA MET A 253 12.46 9.10 4.69
C MET A 253 11.85 9.78 5.92
N ALA A 254 10.61 9.41 6.27
CA ALA A 254 9.93 9.95 7.46
C ALA A 254 10.63 9.55 8.76
N CYS A 255 11.21 8.35 8.83
CA CYS A 255 11.92 7.81 9.98
C CYS A 255 13.42 8.09 9.99
N ASN A 256 13.91 8.95 9.11
CA ASN A 256 15.34 9.28 9.02
C ASN A 256 16.25 8.06 8.80
N VAL A 257 15.78 7.12 7.98
CA VAL A 257 16.50 5.92 7.55
C VAL A 257 16.96 6.13 6.12
N TYR A 258 18.22 5.80 5.83
CA TYR A 258 18.73 5.96 4.48
C TYR A 258 18.14 4.91 3.54
N PRO A 259 17.33 5.28 2.54
CA PRO A 259 16.72 4.35 1.63
C PRO A 259 17.67 4.07 0.46
N PHE A 260 18.36 2.94 0.49
CA PHE A 260 18.92 2.41 -0.74
C PHE A 260 17.78 1.95 -1.65
N VAL A 261 18.01 1.99 -2.94
CA VAL A 261 17.07 1.55 -3.96
C VAL A 261 17.73 0.52 -4.88
N TRP A 262 16.97 -0.49 -5.27
CA TRP A 262 17.46 -1.47 -6.21
C TRP A 262 17.48 -0.91 -7.63
N LYS A 263 18.34 -1.41 -8.49
CA LYS A 263 18.65 -0.92 -9.85
C LYS A 263 17.45 -0.41 -10.67
N ASP A 264 16.30 -1.09 -10.56
CA ASP A 264 15.11 -0.78 -11.36
C ASP A 264 14.10 0.14 -10.63
N TYR A 265 14.46 0.68 -9.47
CA TYR A 265 13.58 1.53 -8.68
C TYR A 265 13.67 2.98 -9.13
N ASP A 266 12.52 3.65 -9.30
CA ASP A 266 12.45 5.07 -9.70
C ASP A 266 13.37 5.42 -10.89
N THR A 267 13.28 4.63 -11.97
CA THR A 267 14.13 4.81 -13.16
C THR A 267 13.92 6.16 -13.84
N ASN A 268 12.82 6.84 -13.56
CA ASN A 268 12.54 8.18 -14.04
C ASN A 268 13.15 9.29 -13.16
N ASN A 269 13.84 8.92 -12.09
CA ASN A 269 14.45 9.84 -11.13
C ASN A 269 13.48 10.90 -10.58
N ILE A 270 12.26 10.48 -10.23
CA ILE A 270 11.22 11.37 -9.70
C ILE A 270 11.63 11.90 -8.33
N LEU A 271 12.12 11.03 -7.44
CA LEU A 271 12.61 11.39 -6.10
C LEU A 271 14.09 11.13 -5.91
N ILE A 272 14.64 10.08 -6.57
CA ILE A 272 16.04 9.72 -6.44
C ILE A 272 16.90 10.71 -7.23
N THR A 273 17.72 11.47 -6.55
CA THR A 273 18.62 12.45 -7.16
C THR A 273 20.08 12.05 -7.13
N GLU A 274 20.41 11.16 -6.20
CA GLU A 274 21.77 10.68 -6.00
C GLU A 274 21.92 9.26 -6.54
N GLU A 275 22.71 9.08 -7.57
CA GLU A 275 23.04 7.75 -8.11
C GLU A 275 23.61 6.82 -7.04
N TRP A 276 24.27 7.39 -6.03
CA TRP A 276 24.80 6.65 -4.88
C TRP A 276 23.74 5.89 -4.07
N GLN A 277 22.47 6.31 -4.08
CA GLN A 277 21.37 5.55 -3.45
C GLN A 277 21.08 4.25 -4.18
N ARG A 278 21.37 4.16 -5.46
CA ARG A 278 21.05 3.01 -6.30
C ARG A 278 22.10 1.91 -6.13
N CYS A 279 21.64 0.69 -5.93
CA CYS A 279 22.46 -0.50 -5.79
C CYS A 279 22.20 -1.46 -6.94
N PHE A 280 23.24 -1.93 -7.58
CA PHE A 280 23.17 -2.84 -8.72
C PHE A 280 23.57 -4.26 -8.34
N THR A 281 24.38 -4.43 -7.28
CA THR A 281 24.85 -5.71 -6.77
C THR A 281 24.73 -5.80 -5.25
N LYS A 282 24.80 -7.01 -4.72
CA LYS A 282 24.77 -7.25 -3.26
C LYS A 282 26.01 -6.70 -2.59
N GLU A 283 27.16 -6.87 -3.22
CA GLU A 283 28.45 -6.40 -2.74
C GLU A 283 28.44 -4.88 -2.59
N GLU A 284 27.98 -4.18 -3.61
CA GLU A 284 27.81 -2.72 -3.56
C GLU A 284 26.88 -2.29 -2.42
N LEU A 285 25.77 -3.00 -2.21
CA LEU A 285 24.86 -2.72 -1.11
C LEU A 285 25.55 -2.89 0.24
N TYR A 286 26.35 -3.95 0.43
CA TYR A 286 27.09 -4.16 1.68
C TYR A 286 28.09 -3.06 1.96
N ASP A 287 28.89 -2.68 0.97
CA ASP A 287 29.86 -1.61 1.10
C ASP A 287 29.18 -0.29 1.50
N LYS A 288 28.05 0.01 0.89
CA LYS A 288 27.26 1.20 1.19
C LYS A 288 26.63 1.17 2.59
N ILE A 289 26.11 0.04 3.04
CA ILE A 289 25.61 -0.13 4.42
C ILE A 289 26.75 0.14 5.43
N GLN A 290 27.92 -0.46 5.22
CA GLN A 290 29.07 -0.25 6.10
C GLN A 290 29.58 1.18 6.07
N TYR A 291 29.56 1.83 4.90
CA TYR A 291 29.94 3.23 4.77
C TYR A 291 29.03 4.15 5.59
N ILE A 292 27.71 3.99 5.49
CA ILE A 292 26.74 4.79 6.28
C ILE A 292 26.99 4.62 7.77
N ARG A 293 27.18 3.39 8.24
CA ARG A 293 27.47 3.09 9.63
C ARG A 293 28.73 3.81 10.14
N LYS A 294 29.81 3.74 9.36
CA LYS A 294 31.13 4.28 9.76
C LYS A 294 31.20 5.80 9.68
N SER A 295 30.49 6.40 8.76
CA SER A 295 30.58 7.85 8.47
C SER A 295 29.62 8.70 9.27
N ASP A 296 28.74 8.10 10.09
CA ASP A 296 27.60 8.80 10.72
C ASP A 296 26.84 9.67 9.68
N TYR A 297 26.58 9.05 8.54
CA TYR A 297 26.07 9.73 7.35
C TYR A 297 24.75 10.45 7.66
N LYS A 298 24.75 11.74 7.51
CA LYS A 298 23.56 12.57 7.74
C LYS A 298 22.78 12.69 6.44
N MET A 299 21.58 12.12 6.39
CA MET A 299 20.64 12.18 5.27
C MET A 299 20.13 13.59 4.89
N THR A 300 20.80 14.64 5.34
CA THR A 300 20.27 16.01 5.22
C THR A 300 20.02 16.44 3.79
N VAL A 301 20.89 16.07 2.86
CA VAL A 301 20.73 16.42 1.44
C VAL A 301 19.56 15.64 0.82
N THR A 302 19.58 14.34 0.94
CA THR A 302 18.54 13.47 0.37
C THR A 302 17.14 13.77 0.94
N LYS A 303 17.07 14.03 2.26
CA LYS A 303 15.81 14.43 2.89
C LYS A 303 15.32 15.78 2.39
N LYS A 304 16.22 16.74 2.18
CA LYS A 304 15.87 18.05 1.63
C LYS A 304 15.33 17.94 0.21
N ASP A 305 15.99 17.16 -0.65
CA ASP A 305 15.56 16.96 -2.03
C ASP A 305 14.22 16.24 -2.09
N PHE A 306 14.03 15.23 -1.26
CA PHE A 306 12.75 14.55 -1.10
C PHE A 306 11.63 15.53 -0.72
N LEU A 307 11.85 16.36 0.31
CA LEU A 307 10.86 17.34 0.78
C LEU A 307 10.50 18.37 -0.30
N ASN A 308 11.49 18.79 -1.09
CA ASN A 308 11.28 19.76 -2.17
C ASN A 308 10.49 19.18 -3.37
N ARG A 309 10.51 17.86 -3.54
CA ARG A 309 9.84 17.16 -4.66
C ARG A 309 8.51 16.56 -4.26
N LEU A 310 8.28 16.36 -2.96
CA LEU A 310 7.04 15.76 -2.48
C LEU A 310 5.89 16.76 -2.65
N PRO A 311 4.82 16.38 -3.36
CA PRO A 311 3.61 17.19 -3.44
C PRO A 311 3.02 17.47 -2.05
N THR A 312 2.38 18.61 -1.91
CA THR A 312 1.60 18.92 -0.70
C THR A 312 0.39 17.97 -0.60
N GLN A 313 -0.14 17.82 0.60
CA GLN A 313 -1.36 17.03 0.81
C GLN A 313 -2.53 17.52 -0.05
N GLY A 314 -2.65 18.86 -0.21
CA GLY A 314 -3.69 19.45 -1.05
C GLY A 314 -3.52 19.16 -2.53
N GLU A 315 -2.29 19.05 -3.03
CA GLU A 315 -2.02 18.66 -4.43
C GLU A 315 -2.40 17.22 -4.69
N TYR A 316 -2.08 16.28 -3.78
CA TYR A 316 -2.54 14.89 -3.87
C TYR A 316 -4.07 14.80 -3.94
N TYR A 317 -4.78 15.52 -3.09
CA TYR A 317 -6.24 15.48 -3.09
C TYR A 317 -6.86 16.08 -4.34
N LYS A 318 -6.31 17.17 -4.88
CA LYS A 318 -6.75 17.77 -6.14
C LYS A 318 -6.51 16.85 -7.33
N GLU A 319 -5.39 16.16 -7.35
CA GLU A 319 -5.09 15.20 -8.40
C GLU A 319 -6.06 14.01 -8.34
N PHE A 320 -6.31 13.46 -7.13
CA PHE A 320 -7.31 12.42 -6.93
C PHE A 320 -8.69 12.87 -7.40
N GLU A 321 -9.14 14.05 -7.00
CA GLU A 321 -10.42 14.63 -7.43
C GLU A 321 -10.50 14.74 -8.95
N THR A 322 -9.43 15.18 -9.60
CA THR A 322 -9.36 15.33 -11.06
C THR A 322 -9.51 13.99 -11.76
N ILE A 323 -8.79 12.96 -11.30
CA ILE A 323 -8.85 11.62 -11.86
C ILE A 323 -10.21 10.98 -11.59
N PHE A 324 -10.70 11.05 -10.36
CA PHE A 324 -11.99 10.49 -9.97
C PHE A 324 -13.15 11.11 -10.74
N ASN A 325 -13.16 12.43 -10.94
CA ASN A 325 -14.20 13.12 -11.73
C ASN A 325 -14.22 12.71 -13.21
N LYS A 326 -13.11 12.22 -13.78
CA LYS A 326 -13.11 11.66 -15.13
C LYS A 326 -13.86 10.33 -15.19
N CYS A 327 -13.78 9.53 -14.11
CA CYS A 327 -14.49 8.27 -14.01
C CYS A 327 -16.01 8.43 -13.77
N LEU A 328 -16.46 9.61 -13.37
CA LEU A 328 -17.89 9.90 -13.15
C LEU A 328 -18.62 10.39 -14.40
N ARG A 329 -17.91 10.60 -15.51
CA ARG A 329 -18.47 11.08 -16.80
C ARG A 329 -18.79 9.91 -17.71
#